data_5f10f51966ccb2443489e4a3c2b18ab9
#
_entry.id   5f10f51966ccb2443489e4a3c2b18ab9
#
_cell.length_a   1.000
_cell.length_b   1.000
_cell.length_c   1.000
_cell.angle_alpha   90.00
_cell.angle_beta   90.00
_cell.angle_gamma   90.00
#
_symmetry.space_group_name_H-M   'P 1'
#
loop_
_entity.id
_entity.type
_entity.pdbx_description
1 polymer ?
#
loop_
_entity_poly.entity_id
_entity_poly.type
_entity_poly.pdbx_seq_one_letter_code
_entity_poly.pdbx_strand_id
1 'polypeptide(L)'
;CYMAKHIFKAKKIICETGASMHSRSVAAACALLKMDCEVHIGAMDADKVSLNKDISELYGAKIVIVHDSTKSLLPAMASALRSWQNNPEAMYVVGSVAGPSPYPRMVRTWASVIGRIAKQQFKQITGKVPSTLFCVCGGGSNLMSMAYPLLKDKTEIFAVESAGEGIPTGR
;
A
#
# COMPACT_ATOMS: atom_id res chain seq x y z
N CYS A 1 7.08 -4.86 -9.06
CA CYS A 1 6.81 -5.26 -10.46
C CYS A 1 8.10 -5.56 -11.23
N TYR A 2 9.11 -4.69 -11.23
CA TYR A 2 10.37 -4.93 -11.97
C TYR A 2 11.04 -6.25 -11.59
N MET A 3 11.24 -6.49 -10.29
CA MET A 3 11.81 -7.76 -9.80
C MET A 3 10.92 -8.95 -10.13
N ALA A 4 9.60 -8.79 -10.02
CA ALA A 4 8.66 -9.85 -10.38
C ALA A 4 8.87 -10.30 -11.83
N LYS A 5 8.96 -9.35 -12.77
CA LYS A 5 9.19 -9.65 -14.19
C LYS A 5 10.58 -10.22 -14.46
N HIS A 6 11.62 -9.50 -14.04
CA HIS A 6 12.99 -9.77 -14.51
C HIS A 6 13.72 -10.83 -13.71
N ILE A 7 13.43 -10.97 -12.42
CA ILE A 7 14.07 -11.95 -11.53
C ILE A 7 13.20 -13.19 -11.40
N PHE A 8 11.93 -13.01 -11.00
CA PHE A 8 11.03 -14.15 -10.72
C PHE A 8 10.27 -14.66 -11.94
N LYS A 9 10.39 -13.96 -13.10
CA LYS A 9 9.73 -14.34 -14.37
C LYS A 9 8.21 -14.45 -14.27
N ALA A 10 7.61 -13.70 -13.33
CA ALA A 10 6.17 -13.64 -13.20
C ALA A 10 5.52 -13.01 -14.44
N LYS A 11 4.39 -13.57 -14.86
CA LYS A 11 3.62 -13.07 -16.00
C LYS A 11 2.54 -12.09 -15.58
N LYS A 12 2.06 -12.23 -14.34
CA LYS A 12 0.94 -11.48 -13.78
C LYS A 12 1.29 -10.92 -12.41
N ILE A 13 0.80 -9.73 -12.10
CA ILE A 13 0.83 -9.15 -10.77
C ILE A 13 -0.58 -9.19 -10.18
N ILE A 14 -0.66 -9.58 -8.93
CA ILE A 14 -1.88 -9.52 -8.12
C ILE A 14 -1.59 -8.63 -6.92
N CYS A 15 -2.48 -7.69 -6.62
CA CYS A 15 -2.38 -6.84 -5.45
C CYS A 15 -3.76 -6.52 -4.87
N GLU A 16 -3.77 -6.06 -3.63
CA GLU A 16 -4.92 -5.44 -2.98
C GLU A 16 -4.74 -3.93 -2.89
N THR A 17 -5.85 -3.25 -2.62
CA THR A 17 -5.82 -1.81 -2.35
C THR A 17 -7.01 -1.39 -1.47
N GLY A 18 -6.82 -0.34 -0.67
CA GLY A 18 -7.88 0.36 0.04
C GLY A 18 -8.05 1.78 -0.54
N ALA A 19 -7.12 2.70 -0.25
CA ALA A 19 -7.13 4.07 -0.77
C ALA A 19 -6.73 4.21 -2.25
N SER A 20 -6.52 3.11 -2.96
CA SER A 20 -6.23 3.00 -4.40
C SER A 20 -4.93 3.64 -4.91
N MET A 21 -4.10 4.24 -4.07
CA MET A 21 -2.80 4.77 -4.52
C MET A 21 -1.84 3.64 -4.87
N HIS A 22 -1.89 2.53 -4.12
CA HIS A 22 -1.09 1.34 -4.41
C HIS A 22 -1.49 0.70 -5.74
N SER A 23 -2.78 0.47 -5.97
CA SER A 23 -3.28 -0.13 -7.23
C SER A 23 -2.89 0.70 -8.45
N ARG A 24 -3.09 2.02 -8.39
CA ARG A 24 -2.70 2.93 -9.46
C ARG A 24 -1.20 2.84 -9.80
N SER A 25 -0.35 2.80 -8.77
CA SER A 25 1.09 2.68 -8.96
C SER A 25 1.50 1.32 -9.53
N VAL A 26 0.85 0.24 -9.07
CA VAL A 26 1.10 -1.12 -9.57
C VAL A 26 0.60 -1.26 -11.00
N ALA A 27 -0.61 -0.77 -11.32
CA ALA A 27 -1.17 -0.81 -12.66
C ALA A 27 -0.29 -0.04 -13.67
N ALA A 28 0.16 1.18 -13.31
CA ALA A 28 1.09 1.94 -14.14
C ALA A 28 2.42 1.20 -14.39
N ALA A 29 2.98 0.57 -13.35
CA ALA A 29 4.20 -0.22 -13.47
C ALA A 29 3.98 -1.48 -14.34
N CYS A 30 2.83 -2.14 -14.22
CA CYS A 30 2.48 -3.29 -15.04
C CYS A 30 2.30 -2.91 -16.51
N ALA A 31 1.61 -1.80 -16.78
CA ALA A 31 1.47 -1.26 -18.14
C ALA A 31 2.84 -0.98 -18.78
N LEU A 32 3.72 -0.28 -18.06
CA LEU A 32 5.09 -0.01 -18.52
C LEU A 32 5.90 -1.29 -18.78
N LEU A 33 5.73 -2.28 -17.93
CA LEU A 33 6.44 -3.55 -18.01
C LEU A 33 5.74 -4.59 -18.92
N LYS A 34 4.58 -4.27 -19.49
CA LYS A 34 3.76 -5.20 -20.29
C LYS A 34 3.49 -6.50 -19.53
N MET A 35 2.91 -6.37 -18.35
CA MET A 35 2.48 -7.46 -17.46
C MET A 35 0.99 -7.37 -17.19
N ASP A 36 0.35 -8.51 -17.03
CA ASP A 36 -1.04 -8.55 -16.54
C ASP A 36 -1.13 -8.04 -15.10
N CYS A 37 -2.17 -7.30 -14.79
CA CYS A 37 -2.41 -6.74 -13.48
C CYS A 37 -3.83 -7.07 -12.99
N GLU A 38 -3.94 -7.60 -11.78
CA GLU A 38 -5.21 -7.85 -11.11
C GLU A 38 -5.20 -7.16 -9.75
N VAL A 39 -6.22 -6.33 -9.50
CA VAL A 39 -6.34 -5.50 -8.30
C VAL A 39 -7.61 -5.88 -7.55
N HIS A 40 -7.48 -6.25 -6.29
CA HIS A 40 -8.60 -6.53 -5.39
C HIS A 40 -8.88 -5.32 -4.50
N ILE A 41 -10.15 -4.90 -4.46
CA ILE A 41 -10.60 -3.76 -3.66
C ILE A 41 -11.92 -4.07 -2.97
N GLY A 42 -12.07 -3.67 -1.70
CA GLY A 42 -13.33 -3.77 -1.00
C GLY A 42 -14.41 -2.87 -1.61
N ALA A 43 -15.67 -3.33 -1.64
CA ALA A 43 -16.75 -2.59 -2.31
C ALA A 43 -16.94 -1.17 -1.76
N MET A 44 -16.88 -0.98 -0.43
CA MET A 44 -16.98 0.36 0.16
C MET A 44 -15.82 1.29 -0.22
N ASP A 45 -14.63 0.74 -0.37
CA ASP A 45 -13.46 1.50 -0.77
C ASP A 45 -13.52 1.84 -2.26
N ALA A 46 -14.00 0.91 -3.10
CA ALA A 46 -14.16 1.13 -4.54
C ALA A 46 -15.06 2.33 -4.86
N ASP A 47 -16.15 2.48 -4.12
CA ASP A 47 -17.08 3.60 -4.29
C ASP A 47 -16.45 4.95 -3.90
N LYS A 48 -15.65 4.97 -2.83
CA LYS A 48 -14.97 6.18 -2.34
C LYS A 48 -13.85 6.68 -3.26
N VAL A 49 -13.24 5.78 -4.02
CA VAL A 49 -12.01 6.07 -4.80
C VAL A 49 -12.18 5.76 -6.29
N SER A 50 -13.37 5.98 -6.84
CA SER A 50 -13.73 5.68 -8.22
C SER A 50 -12.70 6.16 -9.23
N LEU A 51 -12.21 7.41 -9.12
CA LEU A 51 -11.22 7.97 -10.04
C LEU A 51 -9.92 7.15 -10.09
N ASN A 52 -9.40 6.71 -8.96
CA ASN A 52 -8.16 5.90 -8.93
C ASN A 52 -8.39 4.50 -9.47
N LYS A 53 -9.59 3.94 -9.26
CA LYS A 53 -10.03 2.69 -9.85
C LYS A 53 -10.03 2.82 -11.38
N ASP A 54 -10.69 3.84 -11.91
CA ASP A 54 -10.80 4.10 -13.35
C ASP A 54 -9.42 4.31 -14.00
N ILE A 55 -8.52 5.03 -13.32
CA ILE A 55 -7.13 5.18 -13.77
C ILE A 55 -6.40 3.82 -13.81
N SER A 56 -6.64 2.96 -12.83
CA SER A 56 -6.03 1.62 -12.81
C SER A 56 -6.54 0.77 -13.97
N GLU A 57 -7.84 0.84 -14.29
CA GLU A 57 -8.45 0.19 -15.46
C GLU A 57 -7.91 0.76 -16.78
N LEU A 58 -7.70 2.08 -16.86
CA LEU A 58 -7.08 2.73 -18.02
C LEU A 58 -5.66 2.22 -18.29
N TYR A 59 -4.92 1.87 -17.25
CA TYR A 59 -3.61 1.20 -17.37
C TYR A 59 -3.71 -0.30 -17.68
N GLY A 60 -4.91 -0.84 -17.89
CA GLY A 60 -5.14 -2.23 -18.24
C GLY A 60 -5.26 -3.19 -17.05
N ALA A 61 -5.42 -2.68 -15.83
CA ALA A 61 -5.63 -3.55 -14.68
C ALA A 61 -7.06 -4.10 -14.64
N LYS A 62 -7.18 -5.39 -14.33
CA LYS A 62 -8.46 -6.03 -14.00
C LYS A 62 -8.81 -5.73 -12.55
N ILE A 63 -9.93 -5.07 -12.31
CA ILE A 63 -10.44 -4.77 -10.97
C ILE A 63 -11.37 -5.88 -10.51
N VAL A 64 -11.13 -6.38 -9.30
CA VAL A 64 -11.97 -7.37 -8.60
C VAL A 64 -12.56 -6.69 -7.37
N ILE A 65 -13.86 -6.37 -7.43
CA ILE A 65 -14.58 -5.79 -6.31
C ILE A 65 -14.98 -6.91 -5.35
N VAL A 66 -14.57 -6.79 -4.10
CA VAL A 66 -14.80 -7.78 -3.06
C VAL A 66 -15.98 -7.37 -2.19
N HIS A 67 -17.07 -8.13 -2.29
CA HIS A 67 -18.27 -7.97 -1.47
C HIS A 67 -18.18 -8.88 -0.24
N ASP A 68 -17.83 -8.30 0.89
CA ASP A 68 -17.76 -8.96 2.19
C ASP A 68 -18.49 -8.10 3.25
N SER A 69 -18.74 -8.66 4.43
CA SER A 69 -19.44 -7.96 5.50
C SER A 69 -18.78 -6.65 5.92
N THR A 70 -17.45 -6.59 5.92
CA THR A 70 -16.68 -5.38 6.25
C THR A 70 -16.39 -4.52 5.02
N LYS A 71 -16.46 -5.08 3.81
CA LYS A 71 -16.25 -4.40 2.50
C LYS A 71 -14.99 -3.54 2.44
N SER A 72 -13.95 -3.89 3.17
CA SER A 72 -12.75 -3.09 3.44
C SER A 72 -11.46 -3.75 2.92
N LEU A 73 -10.29 -3.23 3.32
CA LEU A 73 -8.97 -3.70 2.89
C LEU A 73 -8.70 -5.17 3.27
N LEU A 74 -9.10 -5.63 4.45
CA LEU A 74 -8.76 -6.98 4.91
C LEU A 74 -9.39 -8.09 4.04
N PRO A 75 -10.69 -8.06 3.70
CA PRO A 75 -11.27 -8.98 2.72
C PRO A 75 -10.62 -8.89 1.33
N ALA A 76 -10.27 -7.69 0.88
CA ALA A 76 -9.57 -7.51 -0.39
C ALA A 76 -8.21 -8.21 -0.39
N MET A 77 -7.44 -8.08 0.69
CA MET A 77 -6.17 -8.79 0.89
C MET A 77 -6.36 -10.31 0.88
N ALA A 78 -7.33 -10.83 1.61
CA ALA A 78 -7.64 -12.27 1.63
C ALA A 78 -8.04 -12.79 0.24
N SER A 79 -8.81 -12.00 -0.52
CA SER A 79 -9.19 -12.32 -1.89
C SER A 79 -7.98 -12.33 -2.84
N ALA A 80 -7.10 -11.33 -2.73
CA ALA A 80 -5.87 -11.26 -3.53
C ALA A 80 -4.93 -12.44 -3.24
N LEU A 81 -4.78 -12.81 -1.98
CA LEU A 81 -3.96 -13.97 -1.58
C LEU A 81 -4.53 -15.28 -2.13
N ARG A 82 -5.85 -15.48 -2.09
CA ARG A 82 -6.48 -16.66 -2.70
C ARG A 82 -6.29 -16.68 -4.22
N SER A 83 -6.43 -15.54 -4.89
CA SER A 83 -6.16 -15.44 -6.33
C SER A 83 -4.71 -15.79 -6.64
N TRP A 84 -3.77 -15.30 -5.84
CA TRP A 84 -2.35 -15.61 -6.01
C TRP A 84 -2.03 -17.10 -5.83
N GLN A 85 -2.59 -17.74 -4.80
CA GLN A 85 -2.40 -19.19 -4.58
C GLN A 85 -2.88 -20.04 -5.75
N ASN A 86 -3.91 -19.59 -6.47
CA ASN A 86 -4.48 -20.28 -7.63
C ASN A 86 -3.80 -19.92 -8.96
N ASN A 87 -2.81 -19.02 -8.95
CA ASN A 87 -2.10 -18.56 -10.14
C ASN A 87 -0.58 -18.69 -9.97
N PRO A 88 0.02 -19.86 -10.27
CA PRO A 88 1.46 -20.11 -10.02
C PRO A 88 2.40 -19.17 -10.79
N GLU A 89 1.95 -18.60 -11.91
CA GLU A 89 2.74 -17.64 -12.71
C GLU A 89 2.58 -16.19 -12.25
N ALA A 90 1.76 -15.95 -11.22
CA ALA A 90 1.56 -14.62 -10.68
C ALA A 90 2.47 -14.35 -9.50
N MET A 91 2.74 -13.06 -9.26
CA MET A 91 3.38 -12.58 -8.04
C MET A 91 2.47 -11.61 -7.29
N TYR A 92 2.32 -11.84 -5.99
CA TYR A 92 1.62 -10.93 -5.11
C TYR A 92 2.50 -9.74 -4.74
N VAL A 93 2.01 -8.54 -4.95
CA VAL A 93 2.71 -7.28 -4.65
C VAL A 93 1.94 -6.51 -3.58
N VAL A 94 2.40 -6.62 -2.35
CA VAL A 94 1.79 -5.97 -1.19
C VAL A 94 2.18 -4.50 -1.11
N GLY A 95 1.19 -3.64 -0.80
CA GLY A 95 1.39 -2.20 -0.57
C GLY A 95 1.51 -1.81 0.89
N SER A 96 1.16 -2.70 1.80
CA SER A 96 1.14 -2.48 3.25
C SER A 96 2.38 -3.03 3.93
N VAL A 97 2.69 -2.50 5.14
CA VAL A 97 3.71 -3.08 6.02
C VAL A 97 3.07 -4.22 6.82
N ALA A 98 2.56 -5.19 6.08
CA ALA A 98 1.79 -6.32 6.60
C ALA A 98 2.17 -7.62 5.87
N GLY A 99 1.60 -8.75 6.32
CA GLY A 99 1.86 -10.06 5.76
C GLY A 99 3.05 -10.77 6.40
N PRO A 100 3.42 -11.96 5.89
CA PRO A 100 4.51 -12.76 6.44
C PRO A 100 5.89 -12.12 6.15
N SER A 101 6.90 -12.52 6.93
CA SER A 101 8.29 -12.18 6.61
C SER A 101 8.65 -12.71 5.21
N PRO A 102 9.36 -11.93 4.37
CA PRO A 102 10.04 -10.65 4.65
C PRO A 102 9.26 -9.39 4.22
N TYR A 103 8.00 -9.49 3.83
CA TYR A 103 7.22 -8.38 3.23
C TYR A 103 7.25 -7.09 4.05
N PRO A 104 6.95 -7.08 5.37
CA PRO A 104 6.95 -5.84 6.14
C PRO A 104 8.29 -5.12 6.11
N ARG A 105 9.39 -5.88 6.18
CA ARG A 105 10.75 -5.34 6.12
C ARG A 105 11.06 -4.75 4.74
N MET A 106 10.64 -5.42 3.67
CA MET A 106 10.86 -4.97 2.29
C MET A 106 10.11 -3.66 2.03
N VAL A 107 8.81 -3.61 2.32
CA VAL A 107 7.97 -2.43 2.11
C VAL A 107 8.51 -1.26 2.92
N ARG A 108 8.77 -1.44 4.22
CA ARG A 108 9.36 -0.40 5.08
C ARG A 108 10.68 0.13 4.49
N THR A 109 11.56 -0.76 4.07
CA THR A 109 12.90 -0.38 3.61
C THR A 109 12.84 0.46 2.33
N TRP A 110 12.01 0.05 1.38
CA TRP A 110 11.86 0.79 0.12
C TRP A 110 11.08 2.09 0.30
N ALA A 111 9.96 2.05 1.03
CA ALA A 111 9.13 3.22 1.26
C ALA A 111 9.82 4.29 2.13
N SER A 112 10.77 3.91 2.99
CA SER A 112 11.49 4.85 3.87
C SER A 112 12.31 5.92 3.13
N VAL A 113 12.48 5.82 1.81
CA VAL A 113 13.04 6.90 1.00
C VAL A 113 12.25 8.20 1.18
N ILE A 114 10.93 8.12 1.31
CA ILE A 114 10.03 9.26 1.52
C ILE A 114 10.42 9.99 2.82
N GLY A 115 10.50 9.27 3.92
CA GLY A 115 10.85 9.86 5.23
C GLY A 115 12.30 10.38 5.29
N ARG A 116 13.24 9.72 4.60
CA ARG A 116 14.62 10.23 4.51
C ARG A 116 14.68 11.58 3.81
N ILE A 117 14.00 11.70 2.67
CA ILE A 117 13.95 12.95 1.91
C ILE A 117 13.20 14.02 2.71
N ALA A 118 12.05 13.70 3.27
CA ALA A 118 11.28 14.63 4.10
C ALA A 118 12.10 15.16 5.30
N LYS A 119 12.80 14.28 6.02
CA LYS A 119 13.70 14.67 7.10
C LYS A 119 14.81 15.63 6.63
N GLN A 120 15.41 15.33 5.49
CA GLN A 120 16.45 16.19 4.91
C GLN A 120 15.91 17.58 4.53
N GLN A 121 14.77 17.62 3.82
CA GLN A 121 14.13 18.87 3.43
C GLN A 121 13.70 19.70 4.64
N PHE A 122 13.08 19.06 5.64
CA PHE A 122 12.71 19.74 6.87
C PHE A 122 13.92 20.38 7.58
N LYS A 123 15.02 19.63 7.66
CA LYS A 123 16.27 20.14 8.25
C LYS A 123 16.87 21.29 7.43
N GLN A 124 16.79 21.24 6.10
CA GLN A 124 17.25 22.33 5.25
C GLN A 124 16.44 23.63 5.47
N ILE A 125 15.11 23.50 5.66
CA ILE A 125 14.23 24.66 5.84
C ILE A 125 14.32 25.23 7.26
N THR A 126 14.38 24.37 8.28
CA THR A 126 14.24 24.80 9.68
C THR A 126 15.54 24.77 10.50
N GLY A 127 16.60 24.18 9.98
CA GLY A 127 17.85 23.92 10.70
C GLY A 127 17.77 22.78 11.73
N LYS A 128 16.60 22.15 11.92
CA LYS A 128 16.34 21.18 12.97
C LYS A 128 15.70 19.90 12.43
N VAL A 129 15.78 18.82 13.20
CA VAL A 129 14.97 17.61 12.99
C VAL A 129 13.56 17.87 13.55
N PRO A 130 12.48 17.35 12.95
CA PRO A 130 11.13 17.54 13.47
C PRO A 130 11.02 16.98 14.91
N SER A 131 10.39 17.75 15.80
CA SER A 131 10.11 17.30 17.18
C SER A 131 8.92 16.34 17.21
N THR A 132 7.98 16.51 16.30
CA THR A 132 6.74 15.74 16.27
C THR A 132 6.38 15.34 14.83
N LEU A 133 5.88 14.12 14.66
CA LEU A 133 5.40 13.57 13.40
C LEU A 133 4.00 12.98 13.59
N PHE A 134 3.03 13.44 12.82
CA PHE A 134 1.70 12.83 12.69
C PHE A 134 1.59 12.09 11.38
N CYS A 135 1.25 10.81 11.40
CA CYS A 135 1.06 10.00 10.19
C CYS A 135 -0.21 9.19 10.24
N VAL A 136 -0.93 9.14 9.13
CA VAL A 136 -2.06 8.22 8.97
C VAL A 136 -1.55 6.78 9.00
N CYS A 137 -2.24 5.95 9.73
CA CYS A 137 -1.99 4.51 9.84
C CYS A 137 -3.22 3.72 9.40
N GLY A 138 -3.25 3.30 8.13
CA GLY A 138 -4.15 2.24 7.65
C GLY A 138 -3.38 0.92 7.61
N GLY A 139 -2.88 0.50 6.43
CA GLY A 139 -1.97 -0.66 6.30
C GLY A 139 -0.54 -0.44 6.80
N GLY A 140 -0.24 0.68 7.45
CA GLY A 140 1.05 0.99 8.07
C GLY A 140 2.15 1.50 7.13
N SER A 141 1.93 1.48 5.82
CA SER A 141 2.94 1.89 4.84
C SER A 141 3.32 3.38 4.99
N ASN A 142 2.33 4.28 5.07
CA ASN A 142 2.57 5.71 5.25
C ASN A 142 3.30 5.99 6.56
N LEU A 143 2.83 5.44 7.67
CA LEU A 143 3.47 5.58 8.98
C LEU A 143 4.92 5.12 8.95
N MET A 144 5.18 3.89 8.52
CA MET A 144 6.52 3.31 8.54
C MET A 144 7.47 3.96 7.55
N SER A 145 6.98 4.45 6.42
CA SER A 145 7.82 5.17 5.45
C SER A 145 8.34 6.49 6.01
N MET A 146 7.54 7.20 6.77
CA MET A 146 7.91 8.47 7.39
C MET A 146 8.63 8.31 8.73
N ALA A 147 8.14 7.42 9.60
CA ALA A 147 8.63 7.26 10.96
C ALA A 147 9.99 6.54 11.02
N TYR A 148 10.20 5.52 10.19
CA TYR A 148 11.39 4.66 10.30
C TYR A 148 12.73 5.44 10.27
N PRO A 149 12.93 6.44 9.38
CA PRO A 149 14.15 7.25 9.40
C PRO A 149 14.29 8.19 10.60
N LEU A 150 13.22 8.39 11.38
CA LEU A 150 13.18 9.28 12.55
C LEU A 150 13.26 8.52 13.89
N LEU A 151 13.20 7.17 13.88
CA LEU A 151 13.21 6.37 15.12
C LEU A 151 14.43 6.57 16.01
N LYS A 152 15.56 6.99 15.43
CA LYS A 152 16.79 7.27 16.19
C LYS A 152 16.90 8.72 16.68
N ASP A 153 16.00 9.57 16.24
CA ASP A 153 15.91 10.96 16.67
C ASP A 153 14.98 11.06 17.90
N LYS A 154 14.95 12.22 18.52
CA LYS A 154 14.01 12.51 19.62
C LYS A 154 12.65 12.98 19.09
N THR A 155 12.23 12.51 17.93
CA THR A 155 10.95 12.83 17.31
C THR A 155 9.84 12.02 17.99
N GLU A 156 8.83 12.68 18.49
CA GLU A 156 7.60 12.07 18.99
C GLU A 156 6.72 11.69 17.81
N ILE A 157 6.25 10.44 17.76
CA ILE A 157 5.54 9.90 16.58
C ILE A 157 4.12 9.50 16.98
N PHE A 158 3.14 10.12 16.30
CA PHE A 158 1.73 9.82 16.46
C PHE A 158 1.19 9.10 15.22
N ALA A 159 0.73 7.87 15.43
CA ALA A 159 -0.03 7.13 14.43
C ALA A 159 -1.51 7.52 14.53
N VAL A 160 -2.06 8.05 13.44
CA VAL A 160 -3.45 8.49 13.38
C VAL A 160 -4.27 7.49 12.57
N GLU A 161 -5.23 6.86 13.19
CA GLU A 161 -6.13 5.87 12.60
C GLU A 161 -7.55 6.42 12.50
N SER A 162 -8.31 5.93 11.50
CA SER A 162 -9.73 6.26 11.41
C SER A 162 -10.48 5.52 12.52
N ALA A 163 -11.20 6.26 13.35
CA ALA A 163 -11.98 5.70 14.45
C ALA A 163 -13.33 5.08 14.02
N GLY A 164 -13.67 5.13 12.74
CA GLY A 164 -14.99 4.67 12.25
C GLY A 164 -16.12 5.44 12.94
N GLU A 165 -17.04 4.71 13.57
CA GLU A 165 -18.14 5.30 14.37
C GLU A 165 -17.73 5.59 15.83
N GLY A 166 -16.45 5.40 16.15
CA GLY A 166 -15.87 5.63 17.47
C GLY A 166 -15.32 4.35 18.13
N ILE A 167 -14.29 4.51 18.95
CA ILE A 167 -13.60 3.41 19.62
C ILE A 167 -14.57 2.48 20.39
N PRO A 168 -15.61 3.00 21.12
CA PRO A 168 -16.52 2.15 21.86
C PRO A 168 -17.37 1.22 21.00
N THR A 169 -17.57 1.54 19.71
CA THR A 169 -18.42 0.75 18.82
C THR A 169 -17.69 -0.41 18.14
N GLY A 170 -16.38 -0.38 18.10
CA GLY A 170 -15.57 -1.38 17.40
C GLY A 170 -15.79 -1.42 15.88
N ARG A 171 -16.35 -0.36 15.29
CA ARG A 171 -16.67 -0.24 13.85
C ARG A 171 -15.89 0.87 13.17
#